data_94746b60f5c39fad6e632e685bc0a007
#
_entry.id   94746b60f5c39fad6e632e685bc0a007
#
_cell.length_a   1.000
_cell.length_b   1.000
_cell.length_c   1.000
_cell.angle_alpha   90.00
_cell.angle_beta   90.00
_cell.angle_gamma   90.00
#
_symmetry.space_group_name_H-M   'P 1'
#
loop_
_entity.id
_entity.type
_entity.pdbx_description
1 polymer ?
#
loop_
_entity_poly.entity_id
_entity_poly.type
_entity_poly.pdbx_seq_one_letter_code
_entity_poly.pdbx_strand_id
1 'polypeptide(L)'
;MEALFHLRDYGYEQLTELTLDGLLIRLTESTWVRKGAILSPADRMAALHSAIPPGLALSHDSAWWVHRGLGRAPSLLSFITVPRRRWVADDGVDVHEIAIADDEWLRIDGLPITTEERTLYDLLFPHFRHPGNEAAHSLRGILDEVPDGLARRFREYLSAVTRRPFVAQMRQALDRRTQPPEMR
;
A
#
# COMPACT_ATOMS: atom_id res chain seq x y z
N MET A 1 25.26 -4.41 1.68
CA MET A 1 25.11 -5.48 0.64
C MET A 1 23.81 -5.17 -0.06
N GLU A 2 23.84 -4.89 -1.35
CA GLU A 2 22.68 -4.48 -2.13
C GLU A 2 21.64 -5.59 -2.13
N ALA A 3 20.47 -5.32 -1.58
CA ALA A 3 19.39 -6.33 -1.47
C ALA A 3 18.54 -6.39 -2.75
N LEU A 4 18.57 -5.33 -3.57
CA LEU A 4 17.76 -5.15 -4.77
C LEU A 4 18.60 -5.39 -6.03
N PHE A 5 18.01 -6.05 -7.00
CA PHE A 5 18.57 -6.34 -8.33
C PHE A 5 17.65 -5.73 -9.38
N HIS A 6 18.16 -4.81 -10.19
CA HIS A 6 17.34 -4.10 -11.17
C HIS A 6 17.52 -4.66 -12.57
N LEU A 7 16.42 -4.71 -13.33
CA LEU A 7 16.40 -5.19 -14.71
C LEU A 7 17.43 -4.48 -15.60
N ARG A 8 17.64 -3.19 -15.41
CA ARG A 8 18.58 -2.38 -16.18
C ARG A 8 20.05 -2.79 -15.98
N ASP A 9 20.38 -3.37 -14.81
CA ASP A 9 21.77 -3.66 -14.42
C ASP A 9 22.17 -5.10 -14.74
N TYR A 10 21.22 -6.04 -14.76
CA TYR A 10 21.48 -7.47 -14.92
C TYR A 10 20.87 -8.11 -16.18
N GLY A 11 19.84 -7.47 -16.78
CA GLY A 11 19.09 -8.03 -17.90
C GLY A 11 18.08 -9.11 -17.46
N TYR A 12 17.07 -9.32 -18.32
CA TYR A 12 15.93 -10.18 -17.99
C TYR A 12 16.29 -11.67 -17.89
N GLU A 13 17.14 -12.14 -18.80
CA GLU A 13 17.55 -13.55 -18.88
C GLU A 13 18.27 -13.98 -17.60
N GLN A 14 19.29 -13.22 -17.17
CA GLN A 14 20.07 -13.52 -15.98
C GLN A 14 19.19 -13.48 -14.71
N LEU A 15 18.30 -12.49 -14.57
CA LEU A 15 17.39 -12.40 -13.42
C LEU A 15 16.37 -13.52 -13.40
N THR A 16 15.93 -13.99 -14.58
CA THR A 16 15.04 -15.14 -14.72
C THR A 16 15.75 -16.43 -14.32
N GLU A 17 16.98 -16.66 -14.77
CA GLU A 17 17.80 -17.82 -14.39
C GLU A 17 17.98 -17.89 -12.87
N LEU A 18 18.43 -16.79 -12.25
CA LEU A 18 18.59 -16.70 -10.80
C LEU A 18 17.27 -16.91 -10.03
N THR A 19 16.15 -16.55 -10.64
CA THR A 19 14.81 -16.80 -10.06
C THR A 19 14.43 -18.26 -10.15
N LEU A 20 14.70 -18.94 -11.28
CA LEU A 20 14.49 -20.38 -11.48
C LEU A 20 15.36 -21.21 -10.53
N ASP A 21 16.59 -20.77 -10.30
CA ASP A 21 17.52 -21.37 -9.32
C ASP A 21 17.08 -21.12 -7.86
N GLY A 22 16.02 -20.34 -7.64
CA GLY A 22 15.49 -20.04 -6.32
C GLY A 22 16.35 -19.09 -5.48
N LEU A 23 17.26 -18.35 -6.11
CA LEU A 23 18.14 -17.36 -5.46
C LEU A 23 17.48 -15.99 -5.34
N LEU A 24 16.68 -15.61 -6.34
CA LEU A 24 15.95 -14.35 -6.37
C LEU A 24 14.43 -14.56 -6.37
N ILE A 25 13.73 -13.52 -5.93
CA ILE A 25 12.28 -13.39 -6.03
C ILE A 25 11.98 -12.07 -6.74
N ARG A 26 11.10 -12.11 -7.74
CA ARG A 26 10.64 -10.89 -8.42
C ARG A 26 9.76 -10.07 -7.48
N LEU A 27 10.15 -8.83 -7.23
CA LEU A 27 9.49 -7.92 -6.30
C LEU A 27 8.53 -6.96 -7.01
N THR A 28 9.00 -6.38 -8.11
CA THR A 28 8.22 -5.49 -9.01
C THR A 28 8.38 -5.93 -10.46
N GLU A 29 7.85 -5.17 -11.42
CA GLU A 29 8.08 -5.45 -12.85
C GLU A 29 9.55 -5.34 -13.27
N SER A 30 10.34 -4.50 -12.58
CA SER A 30 11.73 -4.20 -12.93
C SER A 30 12.74 -4.48 -11.83
N THR A 31 12.33 -5.07 -10.70
CA THR A 31 13.19 -5.27 -9.53
C THR A 31 13.00 -6.64 -8.92
N TRP A 32 14.10 -7.27 -8.58
CA TRP A 32 14.19 -8.55 -7.85
C TRP A 32 14.89 -8.35 -6.52
N VAL A 33 14.69 -9.29 -5.63
CA VAL A 33 15.30 -9.31 -4.30
C VAL A 33 15.84 -10.72 -4.02
N ARG A 34 16.89 -10.80 -3.22
CA ARG A 34 17.41 -12.08 -2.76
C ARG A 34 16.35 -12.82 -1.93
N LYS A 35 16.14 -14.11 -2.21
CA LYS A 35 15.22 -14.94 -1.43
C LYS A 35 15.58 -14.91 0.06
N GLY A 36 14.59 -14.66 0.90
CA GLY A 36 14.77 -14.54 2.36
C GLY A 36 15.27 -13.19 2.85
N ALA A 37 15.47 -12.20 1.98
CA ALA A 37 15.81 -10.86 2.41
C ALA A 37 14.64 -10.20 3.14
N ILE A 38 14.95 -9.50 4.23
CA ILE A 38 13.99 -8.66 4.97
C ILE A 38 14.10 -7.26 4.42
N LEU A 39 13.04 -6.77 3.80
CA LEU A 39 12.98 -5.43 3.23
C LEU A 39 12.31 -4.44 4.18
N SER A 40 12.95 -3.28 4.36
CA SER A 40 12.34 -2.12 5.00
C SER A 40 11.33 -1.43 4.06
N PRO A 41 10.46 -0.54 4.58
CA PRO A 41 9.64 0.33 3.72
C PRO A 41 10.48 1.17 2.74
N ALA A 42 11.69 1.61 3.13
CA ALA A 42 12.59 2.34 2.25
C ALA A 42 13.11 1.48 1.07
N ASP A 43 13.46 0.23 1.32
CA ASP A 43 13.87 -0.70 0.25
C ASP A 43 12.73 -0.93 -0.75
N ARG A 44 11.50 -1.11 -0.26
CA ARG A 44 10.32 -1.28 -1.13
C ARG A 44 10.00 -0.01 -1.91
N MET A 45 10.15 1.17 -1.29
CA MET A 45 9.99 2.44 -1.97
C MET A 45 11.06 2.62 -3.06
N ALA A 46 12.31 2.28 -2.77
CA ALA A 46 13.41 2.31 -3.76
C ALA A 46 13.13 1.37 -4.96
N ALA A 47 12.51 0.20 -4.72
CA ALA A 47 12.12 -0.72 -5.79
C ALA A 47 11.05 -0.15 -6.73
N LEU A 48 10.26 0.83 -6.29
CA LEU A 48 9.23 1.53 -7.07
C LEU A 48 9.69 2.89 -7.62
N HIS A 49 10.91 3.35 -7.30
CA HIS A 49 11.38 4.71 -7.58
C HIS A 49 11.09 5.17 -9.02
N SER A 50 11.44 4.33 -10.00
CA SER A 50 11.27 4.67 -11.43
C SER A 50 9.82 4.65 -11.92
N ALA A 51 8.91 4.09 -11.13
CA ALA A 51 7.49 3.95 -11.47
C ALA A 51 6.61 5.04 -10.83
N ILE A 52 7.18 5.93 -10.01
CA ILE A 52 6.42 6.99 -9.32
C ILE A 52 6.50 8.29 -10.13
N PRO A 53 5.41 8.76 -10.76
CA PRO A 53 5.40 9.99 -11.51
C PRO A 53 5.55 11.23 -10.59
N PRO A 54 6.19 12.32 -11.05
CA PRO A 54 6.32 13.55 -10.27
C PRO A 54 4.95 14.13 -9.89
N GLY A 55 4.80 14.52 -8.61
CA GLY A 55 3.57 15.12 -8.09
C GLY A 55 2.45 14.12 -7.76
N LEU A 56 2.76 12.83 -7.76
CA LEU A 56 1.90 11.77 -7.26
C LEU A 56 2.50 11.16 -6.00
N ALA A 57 1.65 10.80 -5.04
CA ALA A 57 2.01 10.02 -3.86
C ALA A 57 1.41 8.62 -3.97
N LEU A 58 2.18 7.60 -3.61
CA LEU A 58 1.66 6.23 -3.49
C LEU A 58 0.51 6.18 -2.50
N SER A 59 -0.54 5.42 -2.83
CA SER A 59 -1.76 5.30 -2.04
C SER A 59 -2.34 3.88 -2.12
N HIS A 60 -3.44 3.62 -1.42
CA HIS A 60 -4.20 2.37 -1.48
C HIS A 60 -3.30 1.12 -1.39
N ASP A 61 -3.51 0.13 -2.25
CA ASP A 61 -2.76 -1.14 -2.26
C ASP A 61 -1.25 -0.95 -2.45
N SER A 62 -0.83 0.05 -3.24
CA SER A 62 0.58 0.34 -3.46
C SER A 62 1.28 0.87 -2.21
N ALA A 63 0.63 1.80 -1.49
CA ALA A 63 1.14 2.28 -0.21
C ALA A 63 1.09 1.18 0.87
N TRP A 64 0.02 0.39 0.89
CA TRP A 64 -0.10 -0.74 1.81
C TRP A 64 1.04 -1.74 1.63
N TRP A 65 1.34 -2.09 0.38
CA TRP A 65 2.48 -2.96 0.07
C TRP A 65 3.81 -2.37 0.55
N VAL A 66 4.06 -1.08 0.37
CA VAL A 66 5.28 -0.43 0.87
C VAL A 66 5.35 -0.51 2.40
N HIS A 67 4.27 -0.19 3.09
CA HIS A 67 4.24 -0.21 4.56
C HIS A 67 4.31 -1.62 5.14
N ARG A 68 3.59 -2.59 4.55
CA ARG A 68 3.41 -3.94 5.11
C ARG A 68 4.34 -5.00 4.52
N GLY A 69 4.71 -4.87 3.25
CA GLY A 69 5.68 -5.74 2.59
C GLY A 69 5.21 -7.16 2.35
N LEU A 70 3.91 -7.37 2.20
CA LEU A 70 3.35 -8.68 1.94
C LEU A 70 3.35 -8.98 0.43
N GLY A 71 3.98 -10.07 0.05
CA GLY A 71 3.99 -10.54 -1.34
C GLY A 71 4.72 -9.62 -2.33
N ARG A 72 4.30 -9.71 -3.58
CA ARG A 72 4.78 -8.90 -4.70
C ARG A 72 4.04 -7.56 -4.77
N ALA A 73 4.70 -6.53 -5.31
CA ALA A 73 4.05 -5.25 -5.57
C ALA A 73 2.81 -5.41 -6.48
N PRO A 74 1.76 -4.60 -6.29
CA PRO A 74 0.64 -4.55 -7.22
C PRO A 74 1.12 -4.29 -8.65
N SER A 75 0.49 -4.94 -9.64
CA SER A 75 0.82 -4.75 -11.06
C SER A 75 0.37 -3.38 -11.57
N LEU A 76 -0.73 -2.86 -11.05
CA LEU A 76 -1.20 -1.50 -11.28
C LEU A 76 -0.95 -0.69 -10.01
N LEU A 77 -0.14 0.36 -10.13
CA LEU A 77 0.17 1.21 -8.99
C LEU A 77 -0.90 2.28 -8.79
N SER A 78 -1.33 2.43 -7.53
CA SER A 78 -2.34 3.41 -7.11
C SER A 78 -1.69 4.63 -6.51
N PHE A 79 -2.18 5.80 -6.92
CA PHE A 79 -1.65 7.10 -6.52
C PHE A 79 -2.75 8.09 -6.14
N ILE A 80 -2.35 9.12 -5.42
CA ILE A 80 -3.11 10.37 -5.26
C ILE A 80 -2.27 11.56 -5.70
N THR A 81 -2.92 12.65 -6.11
CA THR A 81 -2.22 13.89 -6.46
C THR A 81 -1.86 14.70 -5.20
N VAL A 82 -0.59 15.12 -5.08
CA VAL A 82 -0.10 15.95 -3.96
C VAL A 82 0.71 17.12 -4.54
N PRO A 83 0.23 18.38 -4.40
CA PRO A 83 -1.10 18.78 -3.92
C PRO A 83 -2.22 18.32 -4.86
N ARG A 84 -3.48 18.34 -4.37
CA ARG A 84 -4.64 17.95 -5.17
C ARG A 84 -4.72 18.75 -6.47
N ARG A 85 -4.71 18.04 -7.58
CA ARG A 85 -4.86 18.59 -8.93
C ARG A 85 -5.58 17.58 -9.81
N ARG A 86 -6.13 18.06 -10.93
CA ARG A 86 -6.65 17.17 -11.97
C ARG A 86 -5.47 16.44 -12.63
N TRP A 87 -5.63 15.14 -12.80
CA TRP A 87 -4.66 14.30 -13.50
C TRP A 87 -5.21 13.95 -14.88
N VAL A 88 -4.35 14.03 -15.89
CA VAL A 88 -4.70 13.49 -17.22
C VAL A 88 -4.40 12.00 -17.15
N ALA A 89 -5.41 11.18 -17.41
CA ALA A 89 -5.31 9.73 -17.35
C ALA A 89 -4.13 9.23 -18.20
N ASP A 90 -3.33 8.35 -17.60
CA ASP A 90 -2.26 7.61 -18.23
C ASP A 90 -2.56 6.13 -17.98
N ASP A 91 -2.53 5.30 -19.04
CA ASP A 91 -2.98 3.90 -19.00
C ASP A 91 -2.15 3.00 -18.07
N GLY A 92 -1.03 3.51 -17.52
CA GLY A 92 -0.12 2.75 -16.67
C GLY A 92 -0.33 2.90 -15.17
N VAL A 93 -1.23 3.80 -14.70
CA VAL A 93 -1.39 4.13 -13.27
C VAL A 93 -2.85 4.38 -12.91
N ASP A 94 -3.23 4.02 -11.68
CA ASP A 94 -4.53 4.33 -11.09
C ASP A 94 -4.41 5.56 -10.20
N VAL A 95 -4.99 6.70 -10.62
CA VAL A 95 -4.85 7.98 -9.91
C VAL A 95 -6.18 8.44 -9.34
N HIS A 96 -6.24 8.54 -8.01
CA HIS A 96 -7.40 9.01 -7.28
C HIS A 96 -7.31 10.51 -7.00
N GLU A 97 -8.26 11.29 -7.54
CA GLU A 97 -8.34 12.75 -7.35
C GLU A 97 -9.08 13.10 -6.05
N ILE A 98 -8.56 12.66 -4.91
CA ILE A 98 -9.17 12.89 -3.60
C ILE A 98 -8.43 13.96 -2.81
N ALA A 99 -9.14 14.64 -1.91
CA ALA A 99 -8.51 15.58 -0.99
C ALA A 99 -7.69 14.84 0.06
N ILE A 100 -6.48 15.32 0.30
CA ILE A 100 -5.58 14.82 1.34
C ILE A 100 -5.06 16.01 2.16
N ALA A 101 -4.98 15.86 3.47
CA ALA A 101 -4.37 16.84 4.36
C ALA A 101 -2.84 16.66 4.41
N ASP A 102 -2.12 17.70 4.82
CA ASP A 102 -0.65 17.69 4.83
C ASP A 102 -0.06 16.66 5.80
N ASP A 103 -0.79 16.30 6.85
CA ASP A 103 -0.42 15.29 7.84
C ASP A 103 -0.81 13.85 7.45
N GLU A 104 -1.46 13.67 6.30
CA GLU A 104 -1.90 12.35 5.81
C GLU A 104 -0.96 11.71 4.79
N TRP A 105 0.12 12.37 4.48
CA TRP A 105 1.18 11.84 3.62
C TRP A 105 2.56 12.22 4.18
N LEU A 106 3.54 11.45 3.80
CA LEU A 106 4.93 11.63 4.22
C LEU A 106 5.89 11.29 3.07
N ARG A 107 7.18 11.40 3.33
CA ARG A 107 8.21 10.95 2.38
C ARG A 107 8.99 9.80 2.97
N ILE A 108 9.13 8.73 2.20
CA ILE A 108 10.07 7.65 2.48
C ILE A 108 11.12 7.70 1.37
N ASP A 109 12.38 7.87 1.76
CA ASP A 109 13.52 8.05 0.83
C ASP A 109 13.28 9.14 -0.23
N GLY A 110 12.70 10.27 0.21
CA GLY A 110 12.37 11.40 -0.64
C GLY A 110 11.09 11.26 -1.48
N LEU A 111 10.50 10.07 -1.59
CA LEU A 111 9.32 9.79 -2.40
C LEU A 111 8.02 9.89 -1.59
N PRO A 112 6.97 10.54 -2.12
CA PRO A 112 5.74 10.78 -1.40
C PRO A 112 4.85 9.52 -1.33
N ILE A 113 4.26 9.28 -0.17
CA ILE A 113 3.38 8.15 0.14
C ILE A 113 2.35 8.56 1.21
N THR A 114 1.15 8.00 1.17
CA THR A 114 0.16 8.19 2.25
C THR A 114 0.64 7.54 3.56
N THR A 115 0.28 8.11 4.71
CA THR A 115 0.54 7.50 6.03
C THR A 115 -0.14 6.13 6.14
N GLU A 116 0.29 5.28 7.07
CA GLU A 116 -0.35 3.96 7.28
C GLU A 116 -1.83 4.11 7.62
N GLU A 117 -2.19 5.11 8.44
CA GLU A 117 -3.55 5.40 8.87
C GLU A 117 -4.42 5.86 7.68
N ARG A 118 -3.90 6.76 6.86
CA ARG A 118 -4.60 7.21 5.65
C ARG A 118 -4.74 6.06 4.64
N THR A 119 -3.70 5.30 4.41
CA THR A 119 -3.72 4.12 3.54
C THR A 119 -4.79 3.13 3.99
N LEU A 120 -4.85 2.83 5.29
CA LEU A 120 -5.86 1.92 5.83
C LEU A 120 -7.28 2.47 5.66
N TYR A 121 -7.49 3.78 5.85
CA TYR A 121 -8.78 4.42 5.57
C TYR A 121 -9.21 4.24 4.12
N ASP A 122 -8.30 4.51 3.17
CA ASP A 122 -8.58 4.41 1.73
C ASP A 122 -8.88 2.96 1.30
N LEU A 123 -8.20 1.97 1.88
CA LEU A 123 -8.46 0.54 1.64
C LEU A 123 -9.81 0.08 2.19
N LEU A 124 -10.21 0.57 3.36
CA LEU A 124 -11.46 0.19 3.98
C LEU A 124 -12.67 0.89 3.35
N PHE A 125 -12.49 2.08 2.80
CA PHE A 125 -13.56 2.92 2.27
C PHE A 125 -14.49 2.23 1.25
N PRO A 126 -13.97 1.51 0.22
CA PRO A 126 -14.82 0.85 -0.78
C PRO A 126 -15.78 -0.19 -0.18
N HIS A 127 -15.36 -0.90 0.88
CA HIS A 127 -16.16 -1.93 1.53
C HIS A 127 -17.41 -1.38 2.23
N PHE A 128 -17.34 -0.14 2.71
CA PHE A 128 -18.48 0.53 3.35
C PHE A 128 -19.33 1.31 2.36
N ARG A 129 -18.71 1.78 1.28
CA ARG A 129 -19.43 2.50 0.22
C ARG A 129 -20.27 1.57 -0.66
N HIS A 130 -19.76 0.37 -0.94
CA HIS A 130 -20.40 -0.63 -1.80
C HIS A 130 -20.38 -2.00 -1.10
N PRO A 131 -21.24 -2.21 -0.09
CA PRO A 131 -21.33 -3.50 0.60
C PRO A 131 -21.67 -4.60 -0.41
N GLY A 132 -20.87 -5.68 -0.42
CA GLY A 132 -21.05 -6.80 -1.37
C GLY A 132 -20.24 -6.71 -2.65
N ASN A 133 -19.46 -5.63 -2.88
CA ASN A 133 -18.47 -5.60 -3.94
C ASN A 133 -17.25 -6.43 -3.54
N GLU A 134 -16.80 -7.34 -4.41
CA GLU A 134 -15.54 -8.06 -4.25
C GLU A 134 -14.38 -7.10 -4.53
N ALA A 135 -13.96 -6.34 -3.51
CA ALA A 135 -12.69 -5.63 -3.58
C ALA A 135 -11.53 -6.65 -3.61
N ALA A 136 -10.39 -6.26 -4.17
CA ALA A 136 -9.20 -7.11 -4.31
C ALA A 136 -8.79 -7.82 -3.01
N HIS A 137 -9.10 -7.21 -1.86
CA HIS A 137 -8.95 -7.78 -0.53
C HIS A 137 -10.29 -7.76 0.21
N SER A 138 -10.64 -8.83 0.91
CA SER A 138 -11.81 -8.80 1.77
C SER A 138 -11.60 -7.86 2.95
N LEU A 139 -12.66 -7.21 3.42
CA LEU A 139 -12.62 -6.38 4.64
C LEU A 139 -11.93 -7.09 5.81
N ARG A 140 -12.26 -8.36 6.00
CA ARG A 140 -11.67 -9.19 7.06
C ARG A 140 -10.18 -9.41 6.83
N GLY A 141 -9.78 -9.74 5.60
CA GLY A 141 -8.36 -9.93 5.25
C GLY A 141 -7.52 -8.69 5.55
N ILE A 142 -8.00 -7.50 5.16
CA ILE A 142 -7.33 -6.24 5.50
C ILE A 142 -7.20 -6.08 7.02
N LEU A 143 -8.30 -6.27 7.75
CA LEU A 143 -8.30 -6.08 9.20
C LEU A 143 -7.42 -7.09 9.93
N ASP A 144 -7.32 -8.34 9.48
CA ASP A 144 -6.47 -9.37 10.06
C ASP A 144 -4.96 -9.06 9.89
N GLU A 145 -4.61 -8.32 8.85
CA GLU A 145 -3.23 -7.86 8.59
C GLU A 145 -2.83 -6.62 9.41
N VAL A 146 -3.77 -5.89 10.02
CA VAL A 146 -3.47 -4.67 10.79
C VAL A 146 -2.84 -5.02 12.14
N PRO A 147 -1.59 -4.61 12.46
CA PRO A 147 -1.03 -4.83 13.79
C PRO A 147 -1.71 -3.98 14.86
N ASP A 148 -1.64 -4.40 16.11
CA ASP A 148 -2.28 -3.70 17.23
C ASP A 148 -1.80 -2.25 17.38
N GLY A 149 -0.52 -1.99 17.14
CA GLY A 149 0.03 -0.63 17.12
C GLY A 149 -0.63 0.27 16.08
N LEU A 150 -0.82 -0.23 14.85
CA LEU A 150 -1.52 0.51 13.80
C LEU A 150 -3.00 0.63 14.11
N ALA A 151 -3.65 -0.41 14.62
CA ALA A 151 -5.06 -0.36 15.01
C ALA A 151 -5.34 0.73 16.04
N ARG A 152 -4.42 0.91 17.02
CA ARG A 152 -4.52 2.01 18.00
C ARG A 152 -4.39 3.37 17.33
N ARG A 153 -3.33 3.62 16.56
CA ARG A 153 -3.13 4.88 15.83
C ARG A 153 -4.28 5.18 14.87
N PHE A 154 -4.83 4.16 14.22
CA PHE A 154 -5.96 4.32 13.32
C PHE A 154 -7.24 4.73 14.07
N ARG A 155 -7.50 4.23 15.29
CA ARG A 155 -8.60 4.74 16.13
C ARG A 155 -8.42 6.21 16.49
N GLU A 156 -7.20 6.62 16.81
CA GLU A 156 -6.85 8.02 17.09
C GLU A 156 -7.08 8.89 15.84
N TYR A 157 -6.58 8.45 14.69
CA TYR A 157 -6.82 9.09 13.38
C TYR A 157 -8.32 9.23 13.09
N LEU A 158 -9.11 8.16 13.20
CA LEU A 158 -10.57 8.21 13.00
C LEU A 158 -11.28 9.12 14.01
N SER A 159 -10.66 9.44 15.14
CA SER A 159 -11.22 10.38 16.14
C SER A 159 -10.91 11.82 15.80
N ALA A 160 -9.79 12.08 15.15
CA ALA A 160 -9.34 13.41 14.76
C ALA A 160 -9.96 13.89 13.44
N VAL A 161 -10.19 12.97 12.48
CA VAL A 161 -10.75 13.35 11.18
C VAL A 161 -12.21 13.73 11.28
N THR A 162 -12.53 14.94 10.79
CA THR A 162 -13.90 15.47 10.74
C THR A 162 -14.47 15.34 9.35
N ARG A 163 -15.80 15.11 9.26
CA ARG A 163 -16.57 15.10 7.99
C ARG A 163 -16.13 14.03 6.97
N ARG A 164 -15.46 12.95 7.42
CA ARG A 164 -15.18 11.79 6.56
C ARG A 164 -16.29 10.76 6.67
N PRO A 165 -16.68 10.15 5.55
CA PRO A 165 -17.71 9.10 5.56
C PRO A 165 -17.20 7.83 6.23
N PHE A 166 -18.13 7.03 6.75
CA PHE A 166 -17.92 5.67 7.29
C PHE A 166 -16.98 5.54 8.51
N VAL A 167 -16.61 6.62 9.17
CA VAL A 167 -15.72 6.62 10.36
C VAL A 167 -16.28 5.71 11.47
N ALA A 168 -17.58 5.80 11.76
CA ALA A 168 -18.22 4.97 12.78
C ALA A 168 -18.21 3.48 12.44
N GLN A 169 -18.45 3.15 11.16
CA GLN A 169 -18.43 1.76 10.67
C GLN A 169 -17.02 1.17 10.72
N MET A 170 -16.00 1.95 10.36
CA MET A 170 -14.59 1.52 10.43
C MET A 170 -14.16 1.26 11.88
N ARG A 171 -14.55 2.11 12.83
CA ARG A 171 -14.32 1.87 14.27
C ARG A 171 -14.96 0.57 14.72
N GLN A 172 -16.25 0.38 14.40
CA GLN A 172 -16.97 -0.84 14.75
C GLN A 172 -16.33 -2.10 14.17
N ALA A 173 -15.82 -2.03 12.92
CA ALA A 173 -15.13 -3.14 12.28
C ALA A 173 -13.81 -3.48 13.01
N LEU A 174 -13.04 -2.46 13.41
CA LEU A 174 -11.83 -2.63 14.22
C LEU A 174 -12.10 -3.25 15.60
N ASP A 175 -13.19 -2.87 16.23
CA ASP A 175 -13.54 -3.38 17.56
C ASP A 175 -13.99 -4.85 17.48
N ARG A 176 -14.71 -5.21 16.42
CA ARG A 176 -15.12 -6.62 16.17
C ARG A 176 -13.93 -7.54 15.88
N ARG A 177 -12.84 -7.02 15.30
CA ARG A 177 -11.60 -7.79 15.07
C ARG A 177 -11.04 -8.39 16.35
N THR A 178 -11.14 -7.66 17.47
CA THR A 178 -10.61 -8.07 18.78
C THR A 178 -11.53 -9.00 19.56
N GLN A 179 -12.76 -9.26 19.09
CA GLN A 179 -13.67 -10.19 19.72
C GLN A 179 -13.46 -11.60 19.15
N PRO A 180 -13.26 -12.62 20.00
CA PRO A 180 -13.25 -14.00 19.52
C PRO A 180 -14.57 -14.32 18.81
N PRO A 181 -14.55 -15.20 17.78
CA PRO A 181 -15.78 -15.61 17.10
C PRO A 181 -16.74 -16.20 18.14
N GLU A 182 -17.95 -15.64 18.25
CA GLU A 182 -19.01 -16.24 19.05
C GLU A 182 -19.24 -17.64 18.48
N MET A 183 -18.90 -18.67 19.26
CA MET A 183 -19.25 -20.05 18.95
C MET A 183 -20.78 -20.18 18.96
N ARG A 184 -21.36 -20.32 17.78
CA ARG A 184 -22.73 -20.77 17.59
C ARG A 184 -22.78 -22.29 17.49
#